data_1b950a2f8a26e90e600fdd4ff56688f1
#
_entry.id   1b950a2f8a26e90e600fdd4ff56688f1
#
_cell.length_a   1.000
_cell.length_b   1.000
_cell.length_c   1.000
_cell.angle_alpha   90.00
_cell.angle_beta   90.00
_cell.angle_gamma   90.00
#
_symmetry.space_group_name_H-M   'P 1'
#
loop_
_entity.id
_entity.type
_entity.pdbx_description
1 polymer ?
#
loop_
_entity_poly.entity_id
_entity_poly.type
_entity_poly.pdbx_seq_one_letter_code
_entity_poly.pdbx_strand_id
1 'polypeptide(L)'
;MTGAAPLRIALAQLDFLVGDVRGNVARVIDTARAAHAQHVDLVVFPELALSGYPPEDLLFHRGLRRQIEAGLAEVCRGVGDVAVLVGLPEYSGSQIYNASALVARGAVQAMHRKGTLPNYQVFDEKRYFSAGAQPTVVAIRGVQIGVLVCEDIWEREAVLLAQSAGAELLVVSNASPFQLHKQ
;
A
#
# COMPACT_ATOMS: atom_id res chain seq x y z
N MET A 1 8.34 33.85 -10.13
CA MET A 1 8.34 32.37 -10.05
C MET A 1 7.53 31.99 -8.81
N THR A 2 6.26 31.69 -8.97
CA THR A 2 5.42 31.19 -7.88
C THR A 2 5.85 29.74 -7.64
N GLY A 3 6.68 29.52 -6.61
CA GLY A 3 7.11 28.18 -6.22
C GLY A 3 5.86 27.32 -5.93
N ALA A 4 5.76 26.15 -6.57
CA ALA A 4 4.74 25.17 -6.24
C ALA A 4 4.82 24.87 -4.73
N ALA A 5 3.68 24.83 -4.05
CA ALA A 5 3.65 24.47 -2.63
C ALA A 5 4.26 23.06 -2.46
N PRO A 6 5.06 22.83 -1.41
CA PRO A 6 5.73 21.54 -1.21
C PRO A 6 4.72 20.41 -1.03
N LEU A 7 5.03 19.25 -1.61
CA LEU A 7 4.27 18.01 -1.38
C LEU A 7 4.50 17.54 0.06
N ARG A 8 3.41 17.35 0.82
CA ARG A 8 3.45 16.88 2.21
C ARG A 8 3.00 15.41 2.27
N ILE A 9 3.90 14.54 2.69
CA ILE A 9 3.64 13.11 2.85
C ILE A 9 3.71 12.74 4.33
N ALA A 10 2.72 12.00 4.82
CA ALA A 10 2.74 11.37 6.14
C ALA A 10 3.00 9.88 5.99
N LEU A 11 3.94 9.35 6.75
CA LEU A 11 4.20 7.92 6.88
C LEU A 11 3.46 7.42 8.13
N ALA A 12 2.38 6.65 7.92
CA ALA A 12 1.55 6.11 8.98
C ALA A 12 2.15 4.80 9.51
N GLN A 13 3.18 4.92 10.35
CA GLN A 13 3.82 3.77 11.00
C GLN A 13 2.94 3.28 12.17
N LEU A 14 2.02 2.37 11.86
CA LEU A 14 1.00 1.87 12.79
C LEU A 14 1.04 0.34 12.83
N ASP A 15 0.58 -0.21 13.97
CA ASP A 15 0.37 -1.63 14.15
C ASP A 15 -1.02 -2.03 13.64
N PHE A 16 -1.07 -2.95 12.68
CA PHE A 16 -2.31 -3.49 12.08
C PHE A 16 -2.49 -4.96 12.48
N LEU A 17 -3.61 -5.26 13.12
CA LEU A 17 -3.88 -6.60 13.63
C LEU A 17 -4.27 -7.55 12.50
N VAL A 18 -3.59 -8.70 12.43
CA VAL A 18 -3.88 -9.75 11.41
C VAL A 18 -5.32 -10.25 11.57
N GLY A 19 -6.08 -10.19 10.46
CA GLY A 19 -7.46 -10.65 10.39
C GLY A 19 -8.51 -9.66 10.89
N ASP A 20 -8.14 -8.59 11.60
CA ASP A 20 -9.09 -7.55 12.04
C ASP A 20 -9.28 -6.47 10.96
N VAL A 21 -9.82 -6.88 9.82
CA VAL A 21 -10.03 -5.95 8.69
C VAL A 21 -10.86 -4.73 9.10
N ARG A 22 -11.89 -4.92 9.92
CA ARG A 22 -12.77 -3.82 10.36
C ARG A 22 -12.02 -2.78 11.21
N GLY A 23 -11.26 -3.24 12.20
CA GLY A 23 -10.46 -2.35 13.04
C GLY A 23 -9.36 -1.66 12.26
N ASN A 24 -8.71 -2.39 11.33
CA ASN A 24 -7.68 -1.84 10.47
C ASN A 24 -8.23 -0.74 9.53
N VAL A 25 -9.39 -0.96 8.92
CA VAL A 25 -10.09 0.05 8.08
C VAL A 25 -10.42 1.30 8.87
N ALA A 26 -10.98 1.16 10.08
CA ALA A 26 -11.29 2.29 10.94
C ALA A 26 -10.02 3.10 11.26
N ARG A 27 -8.92 2.42 11.60
CA ARG A 27 -7.62 3.04 11.87
C ARG A 27 -7.06 3.79 10.66
N VAL A 28 -7.19 3.23 9.45
CA VAL A 28 -6.81 3.90 8.20
C VAL A 28 -7.60 5.20 8.01
N ILE A 29 -8.92 5.15 8.18
CA ILE A 29 -9.80 6.31 7.99
C ILE A 29 -9.51 7.40 9.02
N ASP A 30 -9.37 7.04 10.29
CA ASP A 30 -9.11 8.00 11.37
C ASP A 30 -7.75 8.69 11.17
N THR A 31 -6.72 7.92 10.79
CA THR A 31 -5.39 8.46 10.49
C THR A 31 -5.42 9.39 9.28
N ALA A 32 -6.13 9.01 8.22
CA ALA A 32 -6.27 9.84 7.03
C ALA A 32 -6.96 11.19 7.35
N ARG A 33 -8.02 11.16 8.17
CA ARG A 33 -8.71 12.38 8.62
C ARG A 33 -7.81 13.27 9.48
N ALA A 34 -7.04 12.70 10.40
CA ALA A 34 -6.08 13.44 11.21
C ALA A 34 -4.97 14.07 10.36
N ALA A 35 -4.49 13.37 9.34
CA ALA A 35 -3.50 13.88 8.39
C ALA A 35 -4.08 15.01 7.50
N HIS A 36 -5.32 14.88 7.05
CA HIS A 36 -6.02 15.92 6.30
C HIS A 36 -6.10 17.23 7.09
N ALA A 37 -6.42 17.16 8.38
CA ALA A 37 -6.44 18.33 9.27
C ALA A 37 -5.07 19.02 9.41
N GLN A 38 -3.98 18.32 9.08
CA GLN A 38 -2.61 18.84 9.07
C GLN A 38 -2.13 19.23 7.65
N HIS A 39 -3.03 19.31 6.67
CA HIS A 39 -2.74 19.64 5.28
C HIS A 39 -1.75 18.68 4.62
N VAL A 40 -1.82 17.38 4.95
CA VAL A 40 -1.08 16.32 4.28
C VAL A 40 -1.72 16.03 2.93
N ASP A 41 -0.91 15.86 1.90
CA ASP A 41 -1.37 15.56 0.54
C ASP A 41 -1.51 14.05 0.28
N LEU A 42 -0.59 13.25 0.88
CA LEU A 42 -0.56 11.79 0.77
C LEU A 42 -0.26 11.15 2.12
N VAL A 43 -1.05 10.18 2.53
CA VAL A 43 -0.74 9.28 3.66
C VAL A 43 -0.33 7.92 3.13
N VAL A 44 0.81 7.42 3.57
CA VAL A 44 1.33 6.10 3.20
C VAL A 44 1.18 5.14 4.36
N PHE A 45 0.43 4.07 4.14
CA PHE A 45 0.21 3.00 5.12
C PHE A 45 1.15 1.81 4.86
N PRO A 46 1.37 0.93 5.87
CA PRO A 46 2.17 -0.26 5.72
C PRO A 46 1.65 -1.22 4.65
N GLU A 47 2.53 -2.11 4.22
CA GLU A 47 2.23 -3.28 3.41
C GLU A 47 1.13 -4.11 4.07
N LEU A 48 0.12 -4.56 3.28
CA LEU A 48 -1.02 -5.37 3.73
C LEU A 48 -1.79 -4.79 4.94
N ALA A 49 -1.81 -3.46 5.10
CA ALA A 49 -2.43 -2.80 6.25
C ALA A 49 -3.88 -3.24 6.50
N LEU A 50 -4.69 -3.47 5.46
CA LEU A 50 -6.09 -3.87 5.66
C LEU A 50 -6.24 -5.27 6.24
N SER A 51 -5.36 -6.23 5.90
CA SER A 51 -5.40 -7.60 6.44
C SER A 51 -4.56 -7.77 7.70
N GLY A 52 -3.62 -6.86 7.97
CA GLY A 52 -2.45 -7.10 8.81
C GLY A 52 -1.43 -8.01 8.10
N TYR A 53 -0.16 -7.99 8.54
CA TYR A 53 0.93 -8.76 7.95
C TYR A 53 1.58 -9.68 9.01
N PRO A 54 1.85 -10.96 8.70
CA PRO A 54 1.47 -11.72 7.51
C PRO A 54 0.08 -12.39 7.66
N PRO A 55 -0.81 -12.28 6.66
CA PRO A 55 -2.14 -12.89 6.74
C PRO A 55 -2.15 -14.40 6.49
N GLU A 56 -1.11 -14.96 5.87
CA GLU A 56 -0.90 -16.38 5.62
C GLU A 56 -2.15 -17.11 5.04
N ASP A 57 -2.51 -18.27 5.59
CA ASP A 57 -3.64 -19.09 5.11
C ASP A 57 -5.01 -18.40 5.21
N LEU A 58 -5.13 -17.30 5.98
CA LEU A 58 -6.34 -16.47 5.98
C LEU A 58 -6.72 -15.97 4.59
N LEU A 59 -5.72 -15.79 3.71
CA LEU A 59 -5.93 -15.35 2.32
C LEU A 59 -6.84 -16.26 1.52
N PHE A 60 -6.92 -17.56 1.85
CA PHE A 60 -7.78 -18.51 1.17
C PHE A 60 -9.22 -18.51 1.68
N HIS A 61 -9.51 -17.79 2.78
CA HIS A 61 -10.85 -17.70 3.32
C HIS A 61 -11.72 -16.69 2.57
N ARG A 62 -12.83 -17.17 2.01
CA ARG A 62 -13.80 -16.28 1.32
C ARG A 62 -14.34 -15.15 2.21
N GLY A 63 -14.33 -15.36 3.53
CA GLY A 63 -14.71 -14.34 4.51
C GLY A 63 -13.76 -13.16 4.50
N LEU A 64 -12.44 -13.42 4.52
CA LEU A 64 -11.42 -12.36 4.45
C LEU A 64 -11.55 -11.58 3.14
N ARG A 65 -11.64 -12.27 2.01
CA ARG A 65 -11.82 -11.60 0.71
C ARG A 65 -12.98 -10.60 0.74
N ARG A 66 -14.17 -11.02 1.18
CA ARG A 66 -15.34 -10.14 1.26
C ARG A 66 -15.12 -8.95 2.19
N GLN A 67 -14.43 -9.17 3.33
CA GLN A 67 -14.11 -8.09 4.26
C GLN A 67 -13.13 -7.09 3.66
N ILE A 68 -12.09 -7.54 2.95
CA ILE A 68 -11.12 -6.67 2.28
C ILE A 68 -11.80 -5.84 1.18
N GLU A 69 -12.62 -6.48 0.32
CA GLU A 69 -13.35 -5.77 -0.75
C GLU A 69 -14.32 -4.70 -0.17
N ALA A 70 -15.06 -5.06 0.89
CA ALA A 70 -15.94 -4.11 1.58
C ALA A 70 -15.15 -3.01 2.31
N GLY A 71 -14.03 -3.38 2.95
CA GLY A 71 -13.15 -2.47 3.67
C GLY A 71 -12.49 -1.43 2.74
N LEU A 72 -12.00 -1.85 1.58
CA LEU A 72 -11.48 -0.91 0.57
C LEU A 72 -12.55 0.08 0.11
N ALA A 73 -13.78 -0.40 -0.12
CA ALA A 73 -14.90 0.48 -0.45
C ALA A 73 -15.25 1.46 0.67
N GLU A 74 -15.09 1.05 1.95
CA GLU A 74 -15.26 1.92 3.11
C GLU A 74 -14.15 2.97 3.21
N VAL A 75 -12.89 2.58 2.98
CA VAL A 75 -11.75 3.51 2.89
C VAL A 75 -12.02 4.57 1.81
N CYS A 76 -12.46 4.17 0.60
CA CYS A 76 -12.80 5.11 -0.46
C CYS A 76 -13.81 6.18 -0.01
N ARG A 77 -14.82 5.79 0.77
CA ARG A 77 -15.83 6.73 1.26
C ARG A 77 -15.37 7.55 2.47
N GLY A 78 -14.43 7.02 3.25
CA GLY A 78 -14.11 7.52 4.59
C GLY A 78 -12.92 8.48 4.68
N VAL A 79 -11.97 8.43 3.73
CA VAL A 79 -10.71 9.18 3.84
C VAL A 79 -10.82 10.67 3.46
N GLY A 80 -11.93 11.10 2.86
CA GLY A 80 -12.14 12.51 2.47
C GLY A 80 -11.25 12.93 1.29
N ASP A 81 -10.70 14.14 1.37
CA ASP A 81 -9.96 14.76 0.26
C ASP A 81 -8.46 14.45 0.26
N VAL A 82 -7.93 13.79 1.31
CA VAL A 82 -6.53 13.36 1.34
C VAL A 82 -6.33 12.10 0.51
N ALA A 83 -5.23 12.04 -0.25
CA ALA A 83 -4.85 10.79 -0.90
C ALA A 83 -4.25 9.81 0.10
N VAL A 84 -4.58 8.53 -0.01
CA VAL A 84 -3.98 7.47 0.80
C VAL A 84 -3.43 6.35 -0.08
N LEU A 85 -2.25 5.86 0.26
CA LEU A 85 -1.68 4.64 -0.29
C LEU A 85 -1.81 3.56 0.79
N VAL A 86 -2.65 2.54 0.56
CA VAL A 86 -2.98 1.51 1.55
C VAL A 86 -2.70 0.12 1.02
N GLY A 87 -1.97 -0.68 1.82
CA GLY A 87 -1.63 -2.08 1.50
C GLY A 87 -2.81 -3.02 1.75
N LEU A 88 -3.04 -3.96 0.82
CA LEU A 88 -4.10 -4.96 0.93
C LEU A 88 -3.82 -6.19 0.04
N PRO A 89 -4.39 -7.37 0.36
CA PRO A 89 -4.46 -8.45 -0.60
C PRO A 89 -5.53 -8.13 -1.67
N GLU A 90 -5.10 -8.07 -2.94
CA GLU A 90 -6.00 -7.92 -4.07
C GLU A 90 -6.36 -9.27 -4.66
N TYR A 91 -7.65 -9.53 -4.87
CA TYR A 91 -8.16 -10.77 -5.47
C TYR A 91 -8.60 -10.52 -6.92
N SER A 92 -7.90 -11.12 -7.88
CA SER A 92 -8.18 -10.98 -9.32
C SER A 92 -8.31 -12.35 -9.98
N GLY A 93 -9.52 -12.76 -10.33
CA GLY A 93 -9.79 -14.12 -10.81
C GLY A 93 -9.44 -15.17 -9.77
N SER A 94 -8.52 -16.08 -10.12
CA SER A 94 -7.95 -17.09 -9.24
C SER A 94 -6.67 -16.68 -8.53
N GLN A 95 -6.15 -15.48 -8.83
CA GLN A 95 -4.89 -14.98 -8.29
C GLN A 95 -5.13 -14.03 -7.13
N ILE A 96 -4.17 -14.02 -6.20
CA ILE A 96 -4.09 -13.07 -5.09
C ILE A 96 -2.78 -12.30 -5.25
N TYR A 97 -2.82 -10.98 -5.07
CA TYR A 97 -1.65 -10.13 -5.13
C TYR A 97 -1.45 -9.40 -3.80
N ASN A 98 -0.21 -9.29 -3.37
CA ASN A 98 0.18 -8.30 -2.38
C ASN A 98 0.21 -6.95 -3.09
N ALA A 99 -0.69 -6.04 -2.74
CA ALA A 99 -0.93 -4.82 -3.49
C ALA A 99 -1.02 -3.58 -2.61
N SER A 100 -0.78 -2.42 -3.24
CA SER A 100 -1.03 -1.10 -2.66
C SER A 100 -2.00 -0.33 -3.53
N ALA A 101 -3.13 0.10 -2.95
CA ALA A 101 -4.13 0.91 -3.61
C ALA A 101 -3.90 2.40 -3.31
N LEU A 102 -3.80 3.23 -4.34
CA LEU A 102 -3.97 4.67 -4.20
C LEU A 102 -5.45 5.00 -4.20
N VAL A 103 -5.96 5.48 -3.08
CA VAL A 103 -7.33 5.95 -2.93
C VAL A 103 -7.31 7.47 -2.83
N ALA A 104 -8.08 8.13 -3.68
CA ALA A 104 -8.31 9.57 -3.66
C ALA A 104 -9.65 9.89 -4.32
N ARG A 105 -10.27 11.00 -3.94
CA ARG A 105 -11.54 11.47 -4.53
C ARG A 105 -12.65 10.41 -4.49
N GLY A 106 -12.70 9.65 -3.40
CA GLY A 106 -13.74 8.64 -3.18
C GLY A 106 -13.59 7.34 -3.98
N ALA A 107 -12.47 7.11 -4.67
CA ALA A 107 -12.25 5.94 -5.51
C ALA A 107 -10.79 5.48 -5.52
N VAL A 108 -10.58 4.21 -5.91
CA VAL A 108 -9.24 3.70 -6.24
C VAL A 108 -8.79 4.33 -7.55
N GLN A 109 -7.69 5.06 -7.52
CA GLN A 109 -7.10 5.72 -8.69
C GLN A 109 -6.05 4.84 -9.38
N ALA A 110 -5.31 4.05 -8.59
CA ALA A 110 -4.30 3.12 -9.08
C ALA A 110 -4.16 1.94 -8.12
N MET A 111 -3.70 0.81 -8.65
CA MET A 111 -3.36 -0.40 -7.89
C MET A 111 -1.96 -0.85 -8.32
N HIS A 112 -1.03 -0.88 -7.39
CA HIS A 112 0.28 -1.47 -7.59
C HIS A 112 0.29 -2.89 -7.04
N ARG A 113 0.80 -3.84 -7.80
CA ARG A 113 0.97 -5.24 -7.40
C ARG A 113 2.46 -5.50 -7.19
N LYS A 114 2.83 -5.96 -6.01
CA LYS A 114 4.21 -6.31 -5.67
C LYS A 114 4.80 -7.28 -6.68
N GLY A 115 5.95 -6.93 -7.23
CA GLY A 115 6.67 -7.73 -8.23
C GLY A 115 7.62 -8.75 -7.61
N THR A 116 8.32 -8.36 -6.56
CA THR A 116 9.32 -9.18 -5.88
C THR A 116 8.74 -9.82 -4.63
N LEU A 117 8.54 -11.13 -4.66
CA LEU A 117 7.94 -11.90 -3.57
C LEU A 117 9.05 -12.62 -2.78
N PRO A 118 9.36 -12.20 -1.54
CA PRO A 118 10.34 -12.89 -0.70
C PRO A 118 9.85 -14.29 -0.35
N ASN A 119 10.78 -15.25 -0.40
CA ASN A 119 10.53 -16.66 -0.09
C ASN A 119 11.73 -17.28 0.64
N TYR A 120 12.14 -16.65 1.72
CA TYR A 120 13.27 -17.03 2.55
C TYR A 120 13.01 -16.66 4.03
N GLN A 121 13.67 -17.37 4.95
CA GLN A 121 13.51 -17.20 6.41
C GLN A 121 12.03 -17.29 6.84
N VAL A 122 11.46 -16.18 7.32
CA VAL A 122 10.07 -16.09 7.80
C VAL A 122 9.08 -15.77 6.66
N PHE A 123 9.57 -15.51 5.47
CA PHE A 123 8.73 -15.13 4.34
C PHE A 123 8.40 -16.33 3.44
N ASP A 124 7.12 -16.52 3.13
CA ASP A 124 6.61 -17.53 2.20
C ASP A 124 5.56 -16.91 1.25
N GLU A 125 5.89 -15.74 0.69
CA GLU A 125 4.92 -14.98 -0.12
C GLU A 125 4.57 -15.67 -1.43
N LYS A 126 5.50 -16.42 -2.03
CA LYS A 126 5.25 -17.17 -3.28
C LYS A 126 4.20 -18.26 -3.15
N ARG A 127 3.93 -18.74 -1.92
CA ARG A 127 2.85 -19.69 -1.64
C ARG A 127 1.47 -19.08 -1.83
N TYR A 128 1.34 -17.79 -1.57
CA TYR A 128 0.06 -17.09 -1.47
C TYR A 128 -0.18 -16.13 -2.63
N PHE A 129 0.85 -15.43 -3.06
CA PHE A 129 0.72 -14.31 -3.98
C PHE A 129 1.30 -14.61 -5.36
N SER A 130 0.67 -14.01 -6.36
CA SER A 130 1.24 -13.90 -7.71
C SER A 130 2.04 -12.60 -7.82
N ALA A 131 3.13 -12.61 -8.59
CA ALA A 131 3.94 -11.44 -8.82
C ALA A 131 3.25 -10.45 -9.77
N GLY A 132 3.33 -9.16 -9.46
CA GLY A 132 3.02 -8.07 -10.38
C GLY A 132 4.10 -7.90 -11.44
N ALA A 133 3.74 -7.32 -12.59
CA ALA A 133 4.69 -7.16 -13.70
C ALA A 133 4.82 -5.71 -14.19
N GLN A 134 3.96 -4.80 -13.72
CA GLN A 134 3.89 -3.44 -14.26
C GLN A 134 4.28 -2.39 -13.22
N PRO A 135 5.10 -1.40 -13.60
CA PRO A 135 5.34 -0.25 -12.73
C PRO A 135 4.06 0.56 -12.55
N THR A 136 3.93 1.19 -11.40
CA THR A 136 2.81 2.09 -11.11
C THR A 136 3.36 3.46 -10.76
N VAL A 137 3.03 4.48 -11.56
CA VAL A 137 3.38 5.87 -11.29
C VAL A 137 2.09 6.68 -11.20
N VAL A 138 1.98 7.50 -10.17
CA VAL A 138 0.80 8.33 -9.89
C VAL A 138 1.22 9.78 -9.68
N ALA A 139 0.40 10.72 -10.15
CA ALA A 139 0.68 12.14 -9.98
C ALA A 139 -0.07 12.70 -8.75
N ILE A 140 0.66 13.27 -7.78
CA ILE A 140 0.10 13.98 -6.64
C ILE A 140 0.72 15.38 -6.58
N ARG A 141 -0.10 16.41 -6.67
CA ARG A 141 0.34 17.82 -6.75
C ARG A 141 1.42 18.08 -7.81
N GLY A 142 1.34 17.34 -8.92
CA GLY A 142 2.28 17.48 -10.03
C GLY A 142 3.57 16.68 -9.89
N VAL A 143 3.82 16.04 -8.75
CA VAL A 143 4.98 15.14 -8.56
C VAL A 143 4.61 13.72 -9.01
N GLN A 144 5.46 13.12 -9.84
CA GLN A 144 5.30 11.74 -10.31
C GLN A 144 5.86 10.77 -9.28
N ILE A 145 4.99 10.02 -8.63
CA ILE A 145 5.34 9.09 -7.54
C ILE A 145 5.29 7.67 -8.04
N GLY A 146 6.43 6.98 -8.04
CA GLY A 146 6.52 5.54 -8.24
C GLY A 146 6.13 4.80 -6.95
N VAL A 147 5.20 3.86 -7.06
CA VAL A 147 4.75 3.04 -5.94
C VAL A 147 5.47 1.70 -5.97
N LEU A 148 6.04 1.31 -4.83
CA LEU A 148 6.68 0.02 -4.61
C LEU A 148 6.20 -0.60 -3.30
N VAL A 149 6.37 -1.93 -3.17
CA VAL A 149 6.04 -2.65 -1.94
C VAL A 149 7.25 -3.44 -1.46
N CYS A 150 7.77 -3.07 -0.31
CA CYS A 150 8.79 -3.76 0.50
C CYS A 150 9.99 -4.25 -0.34
N GLU A 151 10.08 -5.53 -0.65
CA GLU A 151 11.18 -6.17 -1.39
C GLU A 151 11.39 -5.58 -2.80
N ASP A 152 10.38 -4.96 -3.41
CA ASP A 152 10.53 -4.34 -4.74
C ASP A 152 11.68 -3.31 -4.77
N ILE A 153 11.89 -2.55 -3.67
CA ILE A 153 12.94 -1.51 -3.63
C ILE A 153 14.36 -2.10 -3.61
N TRP A 154 14.51 -3.38 -3.27
CA TRP A 154 15.80 -4.05 -3.21
C TRP A 154 16.23 -4.57 -4.59
N GLU A 155 15.27 -4.67 -5.52
CA GLU A 155 15.51 -5.11 -6.88
C GLU A 155 15.73 -3.90 -7.81
N ARG A 156 16.92 -3.82 -8.39
CA ARG A 156 17.30 -2.74 -9.30
C ARG A 156 16.32 -2.59 -10.46
N GLU A 157 15.80 -3.70 -10.97
CA GLU A 157 14.88 -3.71 -12.11
C GLU A 157 13.56 -2.97 -11.79
N ALA A 158 12.96 -3.22 -10.63
CA ALA A 158 11.73 -2.57 -10.20
C ALA A 158 11.90 -1.03 -10.11
N VAL A 159 13.04 -0.59 -9.56
CA VAL A 159 13.39 0.85 -9.47
C VAL A 159 13.57 1.47 -10.85
N LEU A 160 14.28 0.79 -11.76
CA LEU A 160 14.50 1.26 -13.13
C LEU A 160 13.20 1.30 -13.94
N LEU A 161 12.31 0.34 -13.76
CA LEU A 161 10.98 0.35 -14.38
C LEU A 161 10.15 1.55 -13.91
N ALA A 162 10.13 1.84 -12.60
CA ALA A 162 9.44 3.02 -12.06
C ALA A 162 10.04 4.32 -12.61
N GLN A 163 11.38 4.44 -12.65
CA GLN A 163 12.09 5.58 -13.23
C GLN A 163 11.76 5.76 -14.72
N SER A 164 11.79 4.66 -15.50
CA SER A 164 11.47 4.70 -16.93
C SER A 164 10.02 5.07 -17.21
N ALA A 165 9.11 4.76 -16.26
CA ALA A 165 7.73 5.20 -16.28
C ALA A 165 7.52 6.66 -15.84
N GLY A 166 8.61 7.37 -15.51
CA GLY A 166 8.62 8.80 -15.19
C GLY A 166 8.53 9.13 -13.70
N ALA A 167 8.79 8.19 -12.80
CA ALA A 167 8.79 8.48 -11.36
C ALA A 167 9.92 9.44 -10.99
N GLU A 168 9.57 10.50 -10.24
CA GLU A 168 10.48 11.50 -9.66
C GLU A 168 10.75 11.21 -8.18
N LEU A 169 9.83 10.52 -7.52
CA LEU A 169 9.88 10.11 -6.12
C LEU A 169 9.42 8.66 -6.01
N LEU A 170 10.07 7.87 -5.17
CA LEU A 170 9.61 6.51 -4.83
C LEU A 170 8.97 6.52 -3.46
N VAL A 171 7.80 5.90 -3.34
CA VAL A 171 7.11 5.63 -2.09
C VAL A 171 6.97 4.13 -1.92
N VAL A 172 7.41 3.63 -0.75
CA VAL A 172 7.49 2.19 -0.48
C VAL A 172 6.69 1.85 0.77
N SER A 173 5.66 0.99 0.61
CA SER A 173 4.93 0.41 1.74
C SER A 173 5.68 -0.80 2.26
N ASN A 174 5.99 -0.85 3.57
CA ASN A 174 6.76 -1.93 4.19
C ASN A 174 6.03 -2.54 5.38
N ALA A 175 6.30 -3.84 5.62
CA ALA A 175 5.98 -4.56 6.85
C ALA A 175 7.19 -5.40 7.31
N SER A 176 8.38 -4.80 7.31
CA SER A 176 9.62 -5.47 7.67
C SER A 176 9.63 -5.89 9.14
N PRO A 177 9.98 -7.15 9.48
CA PRO A 177 10.06 -7.61 10.86
C PRO A 177 11.16 -6.88 11.62
N PHE A 178 10.90 -6.62 12.90
CA PHE A 178 11.90 -6.08 13.80
C PHE A 178 12.98 -7.13 14.09
N GLN A 179 14.24 -6.74 14.01
CA GLN A 179 15.38 -7.53 14.42
C GLN A 179 16.34 -6.66 15.26
N LEU A 180 16.83 -7.19 16.38
CA LEU A 180 17.65 -6.44 17.35
C LEU A 180 18.92 -5.82 16.74
N HIS A 181 19.51 -6.45 15.73
CA HIS A 181 20.75 -6.01 15.07
C HIS A 181 20.57 -5.77 13.57
N LYS A 182 19.36 -5.45 13.12
CA LYS A 182 19.11 -5.12 11.73
C LYS A 182 19.69 -3.73 11.43
N GLN A 183 20.77 -3.71 10.66
CA GLN A 183 21.38 -2.48 10.12
C GLN A 183 20.97 -2.29 8.68
#